data_05f937060c5a047c8dbf850701103f58
#
_entry.id   05f937060c5a047c8dbf850701103f58
#
_cell.length_a   1.000
_cell.length_b   1.000
_cell.length_c   1.000
_cell.angle_alpha   90.00
_cell.angle_beta   90.00
_cell.angle_gamma   90.00
#
_symmetry.space_group_name_H-M   'P 1'
#
loop_
_entity.id
_entity.type
_entity.pdbx_description
1 polymer ?
#
loop_
_entity_poly.entity_id
_entity_poly.type
_entity_poly.pdbx_seq_one_letter_code
_entity_poly.pdbx_strand_id
1 'polypeptide(L)'
;GAQAIMNGLPPEVSFSFSPYAPNVGNQVKEARSAGHETYMELLLPSKDYRSADSRPLSMDITSSPEELIRRVRESLSVGAPLGGMLVAGGDAGVDSMGHLEKVLQEVGRRGLLLVNASGEETVDWIKVDGLARGTADIVIDGSFRPDEIRDKLAAAARFARNHGQVVVVAEPKPVVVLEIRRWLDSFSPQLSYDEMRAQNIAMPERPFAPVPLSNTVIE
;
A
#
# COMPACT_ATOMS: atom_id res chain seq x y z
N GLY A 1 2.80 13.79 14.51
CA GLY A 1 2.51 12.38 14.58
C GLY A 1 1.70 11.90 13.38
N ALA A 2 1.24 10.65 13.40
CA ALA A 2 0.51 10.00 12.29
C ALA A 2 -0.70 10.82 11.81
N GLN A 3 -1.48 11.39 12.73
CA GLN A 3 -2.63 12.25 12.40
C GLN A 3 -2.27 13.47 11.55
N ALA A 4 -1.13 14.11 11.83
CA ALA A 4 -0.69 15.25 11.03
C ALA A 4 -0.30 14.84 9.59
N ILE A 5 0.20 13.62 9.42
CA ILE A 5 0.50 13.03 8.11
C ILE A 5 -0.80 12.76 7.35
N MET A 6 -1.76 12.09 7.97
CA MET A 6 -3.06 11.78 7.37
C MET A 6 -3.81 13.05 6.95
N ASN A 7 -3.90 14.06 7.83
CA ASN A 7 -4.54 15.33 7.51
C ASN A 7 -3.77 16.19 6.48
N GLY A 8 -2.51 15.87 6.24
CA GLY A 8 -1.65 16.63 5.32
C GLY A 8 -1.59 16.09 3.89
N LEU A 9 -2.17 14.93 3.62
CA LEU A 9 -2.22 14.30 2.30
C LEU A 9 -3.65 14.30 1.75
N PRO A 10 -3.84 14.29 0.44
CA PRO A 10 -5.17 14.23 -0.17
C PRO A 10 -5.83 12.87 0.09
N PRO A 11 -7.18 12.80 0.15
CA PRO A 11 -7.93 11.60 0.54
C PRO A 11 -7.71 10.39 -0.39
N GLU A 12 -7.23 10.61 -1.61
CA GLU A 12 -6.87 9.57 -2.57
C GLU A 12 -5.63 8.78 -2.15
N VAL A 13 -4.82 9.29 -1.22
CA VAL A 13 -3.68 8.55 -0.66
C VAL A 13 -4.18 7.52 0.33
N SER A 14 -3.86 6.25 0.08
CA SER A 14 -4.20 5.14 0.97
C SER A 14 -3.15 4.97 2.07
N PHE A 15 -3.55 4.47 3.24
CA PHE A 15 -2.65 4.17 4.35
C PHE A 15 -2.67 2.71 4.73
N SER A 16 -1.47 2.14 4.91
CA SER A 16 -1.31 0.82 5.53
C SER A 16 -0.81 0.94 6.97
N PHE A 17 -1.33 0.10 7.83
CA PHE A 17 -1.02 0.10 9.25
C PHE A 17 -0.45 -1.24 9.69
N SER A 18 0.59 -1.20 10.50
CA SER A 18 1.06 -2.41 11.17
C SER A 18 0.05 -2.83 12.25
N PRO A 19 -0.29 -4.13 12.34
CA PRO A 19 -1.18 -4.63 13.39
C PRO A 19 -0.61 -4.44 14.80
N TYR A 20 0.68 -4.13 14.91
CA TYR A 20 1.35 -3.83 16.17
C TYR A 20 1.43 -2.35 16.51
N ALA A 21 0.93 -1.47 15.64
CA ALA A 21 0.98 -0.03 15.91
C ALA A 21 0.15 0.31 17.17
N PRO A 22 0.66 1.15 18.07
CA PRO A 22 -0.10 1.58 19.23
C PRO A 22 -1.41 2.23 18.81
N ASN A 23 -2.52 1.83 19.40
CA ASN A 23 -3.85 2.37 19.11
C ASN A 23 -4.24 2.29 17.62
N VAL A 24 -3.80 1.26 16.91
CA VAL A 24 -4.01 1.12 15.45
C VAL A 24 -5.49 1.25 15.06
N GLY A 25 -6.42 0.70 15.83
CA GLY A 25 -7.86 0.84 15.58
C GLY A 25 -8.34 2.31 15.55
N ASN A 26 -7.77 3.17 16.39
CA ASN A 26 -8.07 4.60 16.35
C ASN A 26 -7.42 5.29 15.15
N GLN A 27 -6.18 4.94 14.83
CA GLN A 27 -5.48 5.48 13.64
C GLN A 27 -6.23 5.13 12.34
N VAL A 28 -6.72 3.90 12.21
CA VAL A 28 -7.55 3.48 11.07
C VAL A 28 -8.85 4.29 11.01
N LYS A 29 -9.54 4.50 12.14
CA LYS A 29 -10.75 5.33 12.19
C LYS A 29 -10.47 6.78 11.78
N GLU A 30 -9.38 7.35 12.26
CA GLU A 30 -8.96 8.73 11.92
C GLU A 30 -8.67 8.87 10.43
N ALA A 31 -7.89 7.96 9.84
CA ALA A 31 -7.59 7.94 8.42
C ALA A 31 -8.88 7.84 7.57
N ARG A 32 -9.78 6.93 7.93
CA ARG A 32 -11.06 6.79 7.24
C ARG A 32 -11.96 8.02 7.37
N SER A 33 -11.97 8.64 8.55
CA SER A 33 -12.73 9.88 8.78
C SER A 33 -12.20 11.05 7.94
N ALA A 34 -10.91 11.02 7.58
CA ALA A 34 -10.29 11.96 6.66
C ALA A 34 -10.48 11.57 5.16
N GLY A 35 -11.17 10.46 4.88
CA GLY A 35 -11.52 10.02 3.53
C GLY A 35 -10.54 9.03 2.90
N HIS A 36 -9.50 8.61 3.62
CA HIS A 36 -8.49 7.70 3.11
C HIS A 36 -8.95 6.24 3.09
N GLU A 37 -8.55 5.49 2.09
CA GLU A 37 -8.57 4.03 2.15
C GLU A 37 -7.53 3.51 3.15
N THR A 38 -7.85 2.41 3.82
CA THR A 38 -6.99 1.84 4.85
C THR A 38 -6.74 0.36 4.63
N TYR A 39 -5.50 -0.04 4.83
CA TYR A 39 -5.00 -1.39 4.66
C TYR A 39 -4.31 -1.86 5.94
N MET A 40 -4.22 -3.17 6.14
CA MET A 40 -3.43 -3.77 7.22
C MET A 40 -2.21 -4.47 6.64
N GLU A 41 -1.06 -4.35 7.28
CA GLU A 41 0.14 -5.07 6.85
C GLU A 41 -0.02 -6.57 7.06
N LEU A 42 0.25 -7.34 6.01
CA LEU A 42 0.48 -8.78 6.07
C LEU A 42 1.99 -9.00 6.29
N LEU A 43 2.33 -9.42 7.50
CA LEU A 43 3.71 -9.52 7.93
C LEU A 43 4.31 -10.87 7.52
N LEU A 44 5.08 -10.89 6.44
CA LEU A 44 5.87 -12.06 6.05
C LEU A 44 7.15 -12.18 6.90
N PRO A 45 7.67 -13.40 7.11
CA PRO A 45 8.96 -13.59 7.79
C PRO A 45 10.10 -13.01 6.94
N SER A 46 11.17 -12.57 7.60
CA SER A 46 12.41 -12.19 6.92
C SER A 46 13.25 -13.44 6.58
N LYS A 47 14.09 -13.39 5.52
CA LYS A 47 15.06 -14.45 5.18
C LYS A 47 16.00 -14.80 6.34
N ASP A 48 16.36 -13.82 7.15
CA ASP A 48 17.24 -13.98 8.32
C ASP A 48 16.46 -14.31 9.61
N TYR A 49 15.19 -14.68 9.44
CA TYR A 49 14.28 -14.90 10.55
C TYR A 49 14.66 -16.13 11.36
N ARG A 50 14.97 -15.93 12.64
CA ARG A 50 15.08 -17.00 13.63
C ARG A 50 13.76 -17.13 14.37
N SER A 51 13.26 -18.34 14.54
CA SER A 51 11.96 -18.64 15.18
C SER A 51 11.75 -18.00 16.57
N ALA A 52 12.83 -17.57 17.24
CA ALA A 52 12.79 -16.86 18.51
C ALA A 52 12.27 -15.42 18.42
N ASP A 53 12.26 -14.82 17.21
CA ASP A 53 11.84 -13.43 16.98
C ASP A 53 10.41 -13.32 16.41
N SER A 54 9.62 -14.43 16.46
CA SER A 54 8.29 -14.46 15.89
C SER A 54 7.34 -13.50 16.61
N ARG A 55 6.99 -12.42 15.89
CA ARG A 55 5.87 -11.60 16.32
C ARG A 55 4.58 -12.41 16.22
N PRO A 56 3.67 -12.34 17.20
CA PRO A 56 2.50 -13.21 17.28
C PRO A 56 1.61 -13.23 16.03
N LEU A 57 1.59 -12.14 15.24
CA LEU A 57 0.77 -12.00 14.03
C LEU A 57 1.58 -12.14 12.73
N SER A 58 2.87 -12.53 12.78
CA SER A 58 3.64 -12.78 11.56
C SER A 58 3.23 -14.11 10.91
N MET A 59 3.38 -14.18 9.58
CA MET A 59 3.06 -15.37 8.79
C MET A 59 4.24 -16.34 8.82
N ASP A 60 4.55 -16.88 10.01
CA ASP A 60 5.61 -17.87 10.21
C ASP A 60 5.24 -19.20 9.55
N ILE A 61 6.08 -19.66 8.61
CA ILE A 61 5.89 -20.89 7.86
C ILE A 61 5.92 -22.16 8.72
N THR A 62 6.43 -22.09 9.95
CA THR A 62 6.40 -23.22 10.90
C THR A 62 5.05 -23.38 11.59
N SER A 63 4.17 -22.39 11.46
CA SER A 63 2.82 -22.43 12.00
C SER A 63 1.87 -23.21 11.08
N SER A 64 0.84 -23.84 11.65
CA SER A 64 -0.19 -24.49 10.83
C SER A 64 -1.00 -23.49 10.00
N PRO A 65 -1.60 -23.89 8.87
CA PRO A 65 -2.47 -23.02 8.08
C PRO A 65 -3.62 -22.41 8.90
N GLU A 66 -4.19 -23.16 9.82
CA GLU A 66 -5.28 -22.72 10.70
C GLU A 66 -4.81 -21.59 11.63
N GLU A 67 -3.60 -21.72 12.16
CA GLU A 67 -2.97 -20.71 13.00
C GLU A 67 -2.68 -19.43 12.19
N LEU A 68 -2.18 -19.56 10.96
CA LEU A 68 -1.95 -18.41 10.08
C LEU A 68 -3.25 -17.68 9.74
N ILE A 69 -4.31 -18.42 9.44
CA ILE A 69 -5.65 -17.86 9.19
C ILE A 69 -6.16 -17.12 10.45
N ARG A 70 -5.95 -17.69 11.63
CA ARG A 70 -6.30 -17.04 12.89
C ARG A 70 -5.57 -15.69 13.06
N ARG A 71 -4.26 -15.66 12.81
CA ARG A 71 -3.45 -14.43 12.88
C ARG A 71 -3.92 -13.35 11.91
N VAL A 72 -4.24 -13.74 10.67
CA VAL A 72 -4.83 -12.81 9.69
C VAL A 72 -6.15 -12.23 10.19
N ARG A 73 -7.03 -13.08 10.72
CA ARG A 73 -8.33 -12.63 11.27
C ARG A 73 -8.15 -11.68 12.44
N GLU A 74 -7.19 -11.94 13.31
CA GLU A 74 -6.85 -11.05 14.41
C GLU A 74 -6.32 -9.71 13.90
N SER A 75 -5.37 -9.71 12.96
CA SER A 75 -4.84 -8.49 12.36
C SER A 75 -5.96 -7.64 11.73
N LEU A 76 -6.86 -8.27 10.98
CA LEU A 76 -7.97 -7.58 10.34
C LEU A 76 -9.01 -7.05 11.35
N SER A 77 -9.17 -7.70 12.50
CA SER A 77 -10.14 -7.28 13.52
C SER A 77 -9.72 -6.02 14.27
N VAL A 78 -8.43 -5.73 14.33
CA VAL A 78 -7.88 -4.59 15.09
C VAL A 78 -8.26 -3.26 14.44
N GLY A 79 -8.37 -3.19 13.13
CA GLY A 79 -8.58 -1.96 12.39
C GLY A 79 -9.80 -1.95 11.45
N ALA A 80 -10.73 -2.89 11.58
CA ALA A 80 -11.88 -2.98 10.66
C ALA A 80 -12.78 -1.72 10.68
N PRO A 81 -13.40 -1.34 9.55
CA PRO A 81 -13.31 -1.94 8.23
C PRO A 81 -12.05 -1.50 7.44
N LEU A 82 -11.50 -2.43 6.65
CA LEU A 82 -10.31 -2.24 5.83
C LEU A 82 -10.62 -2.49 4.34
N GLY A 83 -9.89 -1.84 3.44
CA GLY A 83 -9.94 -2.09 2.00
C GLY A 83 -9.17 -3.35 1.60
N GLY A 84 -8.12 -3.69 2.34
CA GLY A 84 -7.27 -4.83 2.01
C GLY A 84 -6.08 -5.03 2.94
N MET A 85 -5.11 -5.79 2.43
CA MET A 85 -3.83 -6.03 3.08
C MET A 85 -2.67 -5.63 2.17
N LEU A 86 -1.59 -5.13 2.79
CA LEU A 86 -0.34 -4.76 2.12
C LEU A 86 0.78 -5.68 2.59
N VAL A 87 1.49 -6.31 1.67
CA VAL A 87 2.75 -7.00 1.93
C VAL A 87 3.88 -5.99 1.70
N ALA A 88 4.49 -5.49 2.78
CA ALA A 88 5.48 -4.41 2.73
C ALA A 88 6.93 -4.89 2.90
N GLY A 89 7.18 -6.18 2.96
CA GLY A 89 8.50 -6.77 3.11
C GLY A 89 8.43 -8.21 3.57
N GLY A 90 9.62 -8.81 3.77
CA GLY A 90 9.74 -10.21 4.10
C GLY A 90 9.81 -11.09 2.85
N ASP A 91 10.17 -12.35 3.05
CA ASP A 91 10.25 -13.38 2.03
C ASP A 91 9.46 -14.59 2.51
N ALA A 92 8.43 -14.95 1.77
CA ALA A 92 7.67 -16.15 2.07
C ALA A 92 8.46 -17.43 1.76
N GLY A 93 9.44 -17.34 0.83
CA GLY A 93 10.12 -18.50 0.28
C GLY A 93 9.19 -19.44 -0.49
N VAL A 94 9.76 -20.24 -1.37
CA VAL A 94 8.99 -21.21 -2.17
C VAL A 94 8.35 -22.29 -1.28
N ASP A 95 9.03 -22.68 -0.21
CA ASP A 95 8.57 -23.72 0.73
C ASP A 95 7.31 -23.34 1.51
N SER A 96 7.00 -22.04 1.60
CA SER A 96 5.83 -21.53 2.32
C SER A 96 4.61 -21.25 1.43
N MET A 97 4.71 -21.45 0.12
CA MET A 97 3.64 -21.09 -0.84
C MET A 97 2.29 -21.72 -0.47
N GLY A 98 2.27 -23.00 -0.08
CA GLY A 98 1.03 -23.70 0.30
C GLY A 98 0.36 -23.14 1.56
N HIS A 99 1.14 -22.63 2.53
CA HIS A 99 0.62 -21.96 3.72
C HIS A 99 0.10 -20.56 3.36
N LEU A 100 0.86 -19.81 2.58
CA LEU A 100 0.50 -18.48 2.13
C LEU A 100 -0.75 -18.51 1.25
N GLU A 101 -0.91 -19.52 0.39
CA GLU A 101 -2.13 -19.71 -0.40
C GLU A 101 -3.39 -19.73 0.47
N LYS A 102 -3.37 -20.48 1.58
CA LYS A 102 -4.52 -20.53 2.51
C LYS A 102 -4.82 -19.17 3.15
N VAL A 103 -3.78 -18.40 3.47
CA VAL A 103 -3.91 -17.03 3.95
C VAL A 103 -4.56 -16.14 2.88
N LEU A 104 -4.07 -16.21 1.65
CA LEU A 104 -4.59 -15.40 0.55
C LEU A 104 -6.02 -15.79 0.15
N GLN A 105 -6.39 -17.07 0.26
CA GLN A 105 -7.77 -17.52 0.11
C GLN A 105 -8.69 -16.89 1.16
N GLU A 106 -8.23 -16.76 2.41
CA GLU A 106 -9.01 -16.08 3.46
C GLU A 106 -9.19 -14.58 3.17
N VAL A 107 -8.14 -13.92 2.65
CA VAL A 107 -8.19 -12.51 2.24
C VAL A 107 -9.20 -12.32 1.10
N GLY A 108 -9.10 -13.15 0.03
CA GLY A 108 -10.01 -13.09 -1.12
C GLY A 108 -11.47 -13.39 -0.75
N ARG A 109 -11.71 -14.41 0.10
CA ARG A 109 -13.04 -14.77 0.59
C ARG A 109 -13.74 -13.63 1.34
N ARG A 110 -12.98 -12.66 1.87
CA ARG A 110 -13.50 -11.45 2.53
C ARG A 110 -13.72 -10.29 1.57
N GLY A 111 -13.41 -10.47 0.28
CA GLY A 111 -13.49 -9.40 -0.72
C GLY A 111 -12.44 -8.29 -0.50
N LEU A 112 -11.33 -8.62 0.15
CA LEU A 112 -10.26 -7.67 0.43
C LEU A 112 -9.23 -7.67 -0.69
N LEU A 113 -8.66 -6.49 -0.98
CA LEU A 113 -7.57 -6.31 -1.90
C LEU A 113 -6.24 -6.77 -1.26
N LEU A 114 -5.39 -7.45 -2.03
CA LEU A 114 -3.99 -7.70 -1.67
C LEU A 114 -3.07 -6.81 -2.50
N VAL A 115 -2.19 -6.07 -1.85
CA VAL A 115 -1.14 -5.29 -2.52
C VAL A 115 0.22 -5.87 -2.16
N ASN A 116 0.99 -6.27 -3.17
CA ASN A 116 2.37 -6.72 -2.98
C ASN A 116 3.34 -5.55 -3.18
N ALA A 117 4.02 -5.15 -2.12
CA ALA A 117 5.10 -4.16 -2.10
C ALA A 117 6.39 -4.73 -1.50
N SER A 118 6.50 -6.04 -1.37
CA SER A 118 7.69 -6.71 -0.82
C SER A 118 8.86 -6.75 -1.80
N GLY A 119 8.61 -6.59 -3.10
CA GLY A 119 9.58 -6.85 -4.15
C GLY A 119 9.79 -8.35 -4.43
N GLU A 120 9.10 -9.24 -3.74
CA GLU A 120 9.19 -10.70 -3.90
C GLU A 120 8.05 -11.20 -4.79
N GLU A 121 8.39 -11.76 -5.94
CA GLU A 121 7.41 -12.28 -6.91
C GLU A 121 6.66 -13.52 -6.38
N THR A 122 7.19 -14.21 -5.37
CA THR A 122 6.58 -15.41 -4.80
C THR A 122 5.12 -15.21 -4.41
N VAL A 123 4.80 -14.03 -3.86
CA VAL A 123 3.42 -13.65 -3.49
C VAL A 123 2.51 -13.59 -4.72
N ASP A 124 3.04 -13.10 -5.85
CA ASP A 124 2.28 -12.92 -7.09
C ASP A 124 2.10 -14.23 -7.86
N TRP A 125 2.96 -15.23 -7.62
CA TRP A 125 2.83 -16.56 -8.24
C TRP A 125 1.67 -17.37 -7.67
N ILE A 126 1.25 -17.11 -6.42
CA ILE A 126 0.15 -17.83 -5.80
C ILE A 126 -1.17 -17.34 -6.40
N LYS A 127 -1.85 -18.16 -7.16
CA LYS A 127 -3.15 -17.83 -7.76
C LYS A 127 -4.28 -18.21 -6.80
N VAL A 128 -5.16 -17.25 -6.56
CA VAL A 128 -6.37 -17.43 -5.74
C VAL A 128 -7.53 -16.79 -6.50
N ASP A 129 -8.55 -17.60 -6.80
CA ASP A 129 -9.72 -17.13 -7.53
C ASP A 129 -10.48 -16.06 -6.72
N GLY A 130 -10.86 -14.99 -7.38
CA GLY A 130 -11.61 -13.88 -6.79
C GLY A 130 -10.80 -13.00 -5.83
N LEU A 131 -9.48 -13.17 -5.74
CA LEU A 131 -8.62 -12.25 -4.98
C LEU A 131 -8.18 -11.09 -5.88
N ALA A 132 -8.73 -9.90 -5.63
CA ALA A 132 -8.27 -8.67 -6.25
C ALA A 132 -6.82 -8.36 -5.82
N ARG A 133 -5.96 -7.97 -6.77
CA ARG A 133 -4.52 -7.79 -6.54
C ARG A 133 -4.00 -6.49 -7.11
N GLY A 134 -2.98 -5.95 -6.44
CA GLY A 134 -2.12 -4.89 -6.94
C GLY A 134 -0.67 -5.18 -6.58
N THR A 135 0.25 -4.71 -7.40
CA THR A 135 1.69 -4.79 -7.13
C THR A 135 2.27 -3.38 -7.16
N ALA A 136 3.15 -3.07 -6.21
CA ALA A 136 3.85 -1.80 -6.21
C ALA A 136 4.87 -1.74 -7.34
N ASP A 137 4.73 -0.77 -8.23
CA ASP A 137 5.70 -0.52 -9.30
C ASP A 137 6.95 0.19 -8.78
N ILE A 138 6.77 1.03 -7.75
CA ILE A 138 7.86 1.78 -7.12
C ILE A 138 7.68 1.76 -5.61
N VAL A 139 8.77 1.37 -4.90
CA VAL A 139 8.83 1.41 -3.45
C VAL A 139 9.86 2.47 -3.00
N ILE A 140 9.44 3.38 -2.13
CA ILE A 140 10.26 4.42 -1.53
C ILE A 140 10.53 4.03 -0.07
N ASP A 141 11.62 3.31 0.12
CA ASP A 141 12.11 2.81 1.41
C ASP A 141 13.63 3.04 1.53
N GLY A 142 14.17 2.83 2.72
CA GLY A 142 15.63 2.76 2.99
C GLY A 142 16.39 4.07 2.82
N SER A 143 16.20 4.83 1.77
CA SER A 143 16.81 6.14 1.58
C SER A 143 15.85 7.27 1.90
N PHE A 144 16.31 8.24 2.69
CA PHE A 144 15.55 9.43 3.08
C PHE A 144 16.18 10.72 2.57
N ARG A 145 16.99 10.64 1.53
CA ARG A 145 17.55 11.80 0.84
C ARG A 145 16.50 12.41 -0.09
N PRO A 146 16.20 13.71 0.02
CA PRO A 146 15.16 14.36 -0.78
C PRO A 146 15.37 14.23 -2.30
N ASP A 147 16.63 14.25 -2.76
CA ASP A 147 16.99 14.07 -4.17
C ASP A 147 16.62 12.68 -4.68
N GLU A 148 16.97 11.63 -3.95
CA GLU A 148 16.63 10.24 -4.32
C GLU A 148 15.12 9.98 -4.29
N ILE A 149 14.40 10.57 -3.34
CA ILE A 149 12.94 10.48 -3.28
C ILE A 149 12.31 11.15 -4.52
N ARG A 150 12.78 12.35 -4.88
CA ARG A 150 12.30 13.06 -6.06
C ARG A 150 12.60 12.29 -7.36
N ASP A 151 13.76 11.64 -7.46
CA ASP A 151 14.10 10.81 -8.61
C ASP A 151 13.17 9.61 -8.76
N LYS A 152 12.84 8.91 -7.65
CA LYS A 152 11.85 7.82 -7.63
C LYS A 152 10.45 8.33 -8.04
N LEU A 153 10.01 9.47 -7.53
CA LEU A 153 8.73 10.08 -7.88
C LEU A 153 8.68 10.52 -9.36
N ALA A 154 9.79 11.06 -9.89
CA ALA A 154 9.91 11.37 -11.31
C ALA A 154 9.87 10.09 -12.17
N ALA A 155 10.48 9.00 -11.72
CA ALA A 155 10.38 7.69 -12.38
C ALA A 155 8.94 7.18 -12.35
N ALA A 156 8.21 7.32 -11.25
CA ALA A 156 6.80 6.98 -11.14
C ALA A 156 5.95 7.73 -12.18
N ALA A 157 6.15 9.04 -12.32
CA ALA A 157 5.44 9.82 -13.32
C ALA A 157 5.75 9.36 -14.76
N ARG A 158 7.01 8.99 -15.05
CA ARG A 158 7.37 8.42 -16.37
C ARG A 158 6.71 7.05 -16.60
N PHE A 159 6.72 6.19 -15.59
CA PHE A 159 6.09 4.87 -15.65
C PHE A 159 4.59 5.00 -15.94
N ALA A 160 3.88 5.85 -15.20
CA ALA A 160 2.46 6.09 -15.39
C ALA A 160 2.12 6.61 -16.80
N ARG A 161 2.98 7.47 -17.41
CA ARG A 161 2.78 7.91 -18.80
C ARG A 161 2.83 6.77 -19.81
N ASN A 162 3.70 5.79 -19.56
CA ASN A 162 3.91 4.68 -20.49
C ASN A 162 2.89 3.55 -20.32
N HIS A 163 2.40 3.34 -19.07
CA HIS A 163 1.56 2.19 -18.71
C HIS A 163 0.12 2.58 -18.33
N GLY A 164 -0.18 3.89 -18.25
CA GLY A 164 -1.50 4.40 -17.90
C GLY A 164 -1.72 4.58 -16.40
N GLN A 165 -0.98 3.87 -15.56
CA GLN A 165 -1.04 3.96 -14.08
C GLN A 165 0.30 3.61 -13.45
N VAL A 166 0.45 3.91 -12.17
CA VAL A 166 1.58 3.49 -11.33
C VAL A 166 1.11 3.36 -9.89
N VAL A 167 1.54 2.30 -9.22
CA VAL A 167 1.36 2.12 -7.77
C VAL A 167 2.67 2.45 -7.06
N VAL A 168 2.65 3.48 -6.23
CA VAL A 168 3.80 3.89 -5.41
C VAL A 168 3.50 3.56 -3.94
N VAL A 169 4.38 2.80 -3.31
CA VAL A 169 4.33 2.52 -1.88
C VAL A 169 5.52 3.21 -1.21
N ALA A 170 5.28 3.88 -0.10
CA ALA A 170 6.31 4.65 0.58
C ALA A 170 6.25 4.51 2.10
N GLU A 171 7.43 4.47 2.74
CA GLU A 171 7.54 4.53 4.19
C GLU A 171 7.17 5.94 4.69
N PRO A 172 6.28 6.11 5.70
CA PRO A 172 5.77 7.43 6.09
C PRO A 172 6.75 8.22 6.97
N LYS A 173 7.97 8.43 6.49
CA LYS A 173 8.93 9.34 7.13
C LYS A 173 8.59 10.79 6.79
N PRO A 174 8.82 11.76 7.69
CA PRO A 174 8.44 13.15 7.45
C PRO A 174 8.96 13.74 6.13
N VAL A 175 10.19 13.43 5.75
CA VAL A 175 10.78 13.89 4.49
C VAL A 175 10.09 13.26 3.28
N VAL A 176 9.78 11.97 3.35
CA VAL A 176 9.08 11.25 2.26
C VAL A 176 7.69 11.82 2.06
N VAL A 177 6.95 12.00 3.16
CA VAL A 177 5.60 12.61 3.13
C VAL A 177 5.63 14.00 2.53
N LEU A 178 6.63 14.82 2.90
CA LEU A 178 6.79 16.17 2.35
C LEU A 178 7.04 16.17 0.84
N GLU A 179 7.93 15.29 0.35
CA GLU A 179 8.24 15.20 -1.08
C GLU A 179 7.06 14.60 -1.88
N ILE A 180 6.34 13.61 -1.33
CA ILE A 180 5.11 13.07 -1.93
C ILE A 180 4.06 14.18 -2.05
N ARG A 181 3.82 14.95 -0.98
CA ARG A 181 2.87 16.05 -1.01
C ARG A 181 3.21 17.07 -2.10
N ARG A 182 4.46 17.52 -2.16
CA ARG A 182 4.94 18.44 -3.21
C ARG A 182 4.74 17.87 -4.62
N TRP A 183 4.99 16.57 -4.77
CA TRP A 183 4.81 15.87 -6.02
C TRP A 183 3.34 15.81 -6.43
N LEU A 184 2.44 15.46 -5.51
CA LEU A 184 0.98 15.45 -5.75
C LEU A 184 0.46 16.86 -6.05
N ASP A 185 0.88 17.87 -5.29
CA ASP A 185 0.51 19.28 -5.53
C ASP A 185 0.93 19.74 -6.94
N SER A 186 2.01 19.20 -7.51
CA SER A 186 2.45 19.53 -8.87
C SER A 186 1.52 19.05 -9.98
N PHE A 187 0.63 18.10 -9.69
CA PHE A 187 -0.40 17.60 -10.62
C PHE A 187 -1.73 18.30 -10.48
N SER A 188 -1.95 18.99 -9.35
CA SER A 188 -3.14 19.79 -9.18
C SER A 188 -3.07 20.97 -10.15
N PRO A 189 -4.04 21.12 -11.08
CA PRO A 189 -4.04 22.25 -11.97
C PRO A 189 -4.14 23.52 -11.12
N GLN A 190 -3.19 24.46 -11.30
CA GLN A 190 -3.22 25.75 -10.62
C GLN A 190 -4.47 26.58 -11.02
N LEU A 191 -5.08 26.19 -12.14
CA LEU A 191 -6.34 26.71 -12.66
C LEU A 191 -7.30 25.55 -12.89
N SER A 192 -8.57 25.73 -12.59
CA SER A 192 -9.61 24.78 -12.97
C SER A 192 -9.69 24.63 -14.51
N TYR A 193 -10.23 23.53 -15.01
CA TYR A 193 -10.42 23.33 -16.44
C TYR A 193 -11.25 24.46 -17.10
N ASP A 194 -12.20 25.03 -16.36
CA ASP A 194 -13.02 26.14 -16.85
C ASP A 194 -12.23 27.45 -16.90
N GLU A 195 -11.33 27.69 -15.94
CA GLU A 195 -10.41 28.84 -15.95
C GLU A 195 -9.37 28.71 -17.06
N MET A 196 -8.84 27.51 -17.29
CA MET A 196 -7.92 27.26 -18.42
C MET A 196 -8.60 27.51 -19.78
N ARG A 197 -9.86 27.03 -19.94
CA ARG A 197 -10.66 27.32 -21.12
C ARG A 197 -10.94 28.80 -21.31
N ALA A 198 -11.33 29.50 -20.24
CA ALA A 198 -11.61 30.94 -20.27
C ALA A 198 -10.37 31.77 -20.66
N GLN A 199 -9.17 31.32 -20.29
CA GLN A 199 -7.89 31.98 -20.59
C GLN A 199 -7.21 31.44 -21.87
N ASN A 200 -7.86 30.52 -22.60
CA ASN A 200 -7.33 29.87 -23.81
C ASN A 200 -5.97 29.19 -23.60
N ILE A 201 -5.74 28.65 -22.37
CA ILE A 201 -4.55 27.92 -22.01
C ILE A 201 -4.68 26.47 -22.52
N ALA A 202 -3.63 25.96 -23.18
CA ALA A 202 -3.59 24.58 -23.65
C ALA A 202 -3.75 23.60 -22.49
N MET A 203 -4.75 22.71 -22.60
CA MET A 203 -4.95 21.65 -21.62
C MET A 203 -3.80 20.65 -21.69
N PRO A 204 -3.30 20.13 -20.55
CA PRO A 204 -2.31 19.08 -20.57
C PRO A 204 -2.86 17.85 -21.30
N GLU A 205 -2.08 17.27 -22.20
CA GLU A 205 -2.53 16.15 -23.06
C GLU A 205 -3.01 14.91 -22.28
N ARG A 206 -2.50 14.70 -21.08
CA ARG A 206 -2.94 13.65 -20.13
C ARG A 206 -2.69 14.13 -18.71
N PRO A 207 -3.70 14.69 -18.01
CA PRO A 207 -3.53 15.05 -16.62
C PRO A 207 -3.34 13.80 -15.78
N PHE A 208 -2.33 13.83 -14.90
CA PHE A 208 -2.24 12.84 -13.83
C PHE A 208 -3.22 13.22 -12.71
N ALA A 209 -3.90 12.23 -12.19
CA ALA A 209 -4.69 12.39 -10.97
C ALA A 209 -4.31 11.28 -9.98
N PRO A 210 -4.13 11.58 -8.71
CA PRO A 210 -4.10 10.56 -7.68
C PRO A 210 -5.48 9.90 -7.63
N VAL A 211 -5.49 8.58 -7.49
CA VAL A 211 -6.73 7.79 -7.34
C VAL A 211 -6.57 6.84 -6.16
N PRO A 212 -7.67 6.46 -5.50
CA PRO A 212 -7.63 5.42 -4.49
C PRO A 212 -7.01 4.13 -5.02
N LEU A 213 -6.31 3.41 -4.17
CA LEU A 213 -5.58 2.20 -4.57
C LEU A 213 -6.51 1.13 -5.15
N SER A 214 -7.73 1.03 -4.64
CA SER A 214 -8.77 0.14 -5.17
C SER A 214 -9.11 0.38 -6.66
N ASN A 215 -8.86 1.58 -7.18
CA ASN A 215 -9.10 1.92 -8.59
C ASN A 215 -7.96 1.47 -9.53
N THR A 216 -6.85 0.97 -8.99
CA THR A 216 -5.66 0.60 -9.77
C THR A 216 -5.46 -0.91 -9.90
N VAL A 217 -6.35 -1.71 -9.31
CA VAL A 217 -6.22 -3.17 -9.30
C VAL A 217 -6.93 -3.82 -10.48
N ILE A 218 -6.39 -4.98 -10.86
CA ILE A 218 -6.94 -5.86 -11.89
C ILE A 218 -7.61 -7.04 -11.18
N GLU A 219 -8.88 -7.29 -11.51
CA GLU A 219 -9.62 -8.48 -11.07
C GLU A 219 -9.09 -9.77 -11.72
#